data_e3c710201fdeb4d92abc5c8b7614aa5e
#
_entry.id   e3c710201fdeb4d92abc5c8b7614aa5e
#
_cell.length_a   1.000
_cell.length_b   1.000
_cell.length_c   1.000
_cell.angle_alpha   90.00
_cell.angle_beta   90.00
_cell.angle_gamma   90.00
#
_symmetry.space_group_name_H-M   'P 1'
#
loop_
_entity.id
_entity.type
_entity.pdbx_description
1 polymer ?
#
loop_
_entity_poly.entity_id
_entity_poly.type
_entity_poly.pdbx_seq_one_letter_code
_entity_poly.pdbx_strand_id
1 'polypeptide(L)'
;MNRYILLIACSLAVVLLSGCIEELVPLENVSGSPDPSMYEFDVFLNGSQLNGNFARTSTFYLSTTPSVKVVNMIDNESLLDIMPPEGITTTDDDVLSNIVVIADPAIHTSSSIEVFQNYSKEQKVSSFNYTVSKKVIKGQKHIYLNFSEPIRGYVAYTMAVPTSQNFLHISEAPSVVRVVLPKDHTTGNPLLGRARPDPEDIYYDDKGRMNLVWYNMGTEKSSVVGMFEALFKTGIQTPPSTRKLIAVKFYKDSAPAHLLVAGVILFSLALVVIADYFKKRGKLRKLREEIEAGAKGKKPQA
;
A
#
# COMPACT_ATOMS: atom_id res chain seq x y z
N MET A 1 14.53 -42.44 -13.44
CA MET A 1 13.45 -41.40 -13.49
C MET A 1 13.53 -40.43 -12.34
N ASN A 2 13.85 -40.85 -11.11
CA ASN A 2 13.71 -40.00 -9.92
C ASN A 2 14.77 -38.93 -9.74
N ARG A 3 15.99 -39.05 -10.30
CA ARG A 3 17.06 -38.05 -10.04
C ARG A 3 16.83 -36.71 -10.73
N TYR A 4 16.31 -36.69 -11.95
CA TYR A 4 16.03 -35.42 -12.67
C TYR A 4 14.81 -34.68 -12.08
N ILE A 5 13.78 -35.42 -11.67
CA ILE A 5 12.61 -34.81 -11.01
C ILE A 5 13.01 -34.20 -9.67
N LEU A 6 13.88 -34.86 -8.93
CA LEU A 6 14.38 -34.34 -7.64
C LEU A 6 15.25 -33.09 -7.84
N LEU A 7 16.12 -33.04 -8.86
CA LEU A 7 16.94 -31.88 -9.19
C LEU A 7 16.07 -30.68 -9.63
N ILE A 8 15.04 -30.93 -10.44
CA ILE A 8 14.10 -29.88 -10.85
C ILE A 8 13.27 -29.37 -9.67
N ALA A 9 12.81 -30.27 -8.80
CA ALA A 9 12.08 -29.87 -7.58
C ALA A 9 12.96 -29.07 -6.61
N CYS A 10 14.22 -29.44 -6.43
CA CYS A 10 15.16 -28.69 -5.60
C CYS A 10 15.49 -27.32 -6.21
N SER A 11 15.71 -27.22 -7.52
CA SER A 11 15.95 -25.93 -8.16
C SER A 11 14.73 -25.00 -8.08
N LEU A 12 13.51 -25.55 -8.21
CA LEU A 12 12.27 -24.82 -8.05
C LEU A 12 12.08 -24.32 -6.61
N ALA A 13 12.39 -25.16 -5.63
CA ALA A 13 12.34 -24.80 -4.21
C ALA A 13 13.33 -23.67 -3.86
N VAL A 14 14.54 -23.70 -4.43
CA VAL A 14 15.54 -22.64 -4.24
C VAL A 14 15.06 -21.31 -4.85
N VAL A 15 14.45 -21.33 -6.04
CA VAL A 15 13.91 -20.12 -6.69
C VAL A 15 12.70 -19.57 -5.93
N LEU A 16 11.87 -20.42 -5.35
CA LEU A 16 10.71 -19.99 -4.53
C LEU A 16 11.13 -19.46 -3.16
N LEU A 17 12.20 -19.99 -2.58
CA LEU A 17 12.73 -19.55 -1.27
C LEU A 17 13.60 -18.29 -1.39
N SER A 18 14.21 -18.00 -2.52
CA SER A 18 15.03 -16.80 -2.73
C SER A 18 14.21 -15.50 -2.85
N GLY A 19 12.88 -15.59 -2.97
CA GLY A 19 11.99 -14.42 -3.12
C GLY A 19 11.41 -13.85 -1.85
N CYS A 20 11.62 -14.43 -0.67
CA CYS A 20 10.95 -14.07 0.59
C CYS A 20 11.90 -13.91 1.79
N ILE A 21 13.07 -13.32 1.60
CA ILE A 21 13.81 -12.79 2.75
C ILE A 21 13.48 -11.29 2.78
N GLU A 22 12.33 -10.95 3.34
CA GLU A 22 12.13 -9.61 3.88
C GLU A 22 13.11 -9.48 5.06
N GLU A 23 14.14 -8.68 4.86
CA GLU A 23 15.02 -8.25 5.93
C GLU A 23 14.15 -7.57 6.98
N LEU A 24 13.99 -8.21 8.14
CA LEU A 24 13.40 -7.59 9.33
C LEU A 24 14.34 -6.45 9.75
N VAL A 25 14.13 -5.29 9.18
CA VAL A 25 14.81 -4.07 9.62
C VAL A 25 14.25 -3.73 10.99
N PRO A 26 15.07 -3.70 12.06
CA PRO A 26 14.60 -3.27 13.36
C PRO A 26 14.05 -1.85 13.25
N LEU A 27 12.87 -1.59 13.83
CA LEU A 27 12.39 -0.25 14.06
C LEU A 27 13.42 0.47 14.95
N GLU A 28 14.19 1.38 14.39
CA GLU A 28 14.99 2.29 15.18
C GLU A 28 14.03 3.13 16.05
N ASN A 29 14.13 2.94 17.37
CA ASN A 29 13.48 3.82 18.32
C ASN A 29 14.15 5.19 18.23
N VAL A 30 13.62 6.05 17.37
CA VAL A 30 14.08 7.44 17.25
C VAL A 30 13.47 8.26 18.39
N SER A 31 14.05 8.14 19.57
CA SER A 31 13.87 9.08 20.67
C SER A 31 14.79 10.32 20.48
N GLY A 32 14.68 10.97 19.32
CA GLY A 32 15.41 12.19 18.99
C GLY A 32 14.49 13.41 19.03
N SER A 33 15.07 14.61 19.09
CA SER A 33 14.33 15.84 18.83
C SER A 33 13.69 15.79 17.44
N PRO A 34 12.48 16.36 17.23
CA PRO A 34 11.80 16.36 15.96
C PRO A 34 12.72 16.89 14.84
N ASP A 35 12.96 16.09 13.80
CA ASP A 35 13.81 16.45 12.68
C ASP A 35 12.97 16.69 11.41
N PRO A 36 12.79 17.96 10.99
CA PRO A 36 12.02 18.29 9.81
C PRO A 36 12.68 17.77 8.50
N SER A 37 13.99 17.57 8.47
CA SER A 37 14.70 17.09 7.28
C SER A 37 14.30 15.68 6.84
N MET A 38 13.65 14.93 7.72
CA MET A 38 13.13 13.60 7.43
C MET A 38 11.88 13.62 6.54
N TYR A 39 11.25 14.79 6.35
CA TYR A 39 9.99 14.95 5.63
C TYR A 39 10.14 15.84 4.41
N GLU A 40 9.24 15.63 3.45
CA GLU A 40 9.14 16.46 2.25
C GLU A 40 7.91 17.36 2.38
N PHE A 41 8.13 18.65 2.57
CA PHE A 41 7.06 19.64 2.70
C PHE A 41 6.78 20.26 1.34
N ASP A 42 5.82 19.70 0.61
CA ASP A 42 5.38 20.21 -0.69
C ASP A 42 4.06 20.94 -0.57
N VAL A 43 3.92 22.05 -1.25
CA VAL A 43 2.61 22.70 -1.45
C VAL A 43 1.89 21.93 -2.54
N PHE A 44 0.96 21.08 -2.14
CA PHE A 44 0.09 20.35 -3.07
C PHE A 44 -1.34 20.90 -3.00
N LEU A 45 -1.76 21.54 -4.08
CA LEU A 45 -3.07 22.16 -4.19
C LEU A 45 -3.79 21.64 -5.43
N ASN A 46 -5.06 21.35 -5.27
CA ASN A 46 -5.97 21.12 -6.39
C ASN A 46 -6.33 22.46 -7.06
N GLY A 47 -6.62 22.44 -8.38
CA GLY A 47 -7.05 23.63 -9.12
C GLY A 47 -8.27 24.35 -8.54
N SER A 48 -9.19 23.64 -7.84
CA SER A 48 -10.31 24.24 -7.11
C SER A 48 -9.89 24.94 -5.80
N GLN A 49 -8.76 24.59 -5.23
CA GLN A 49 -8.21 25.21 -3.99
C GLN A 49 -7.48 26.52 -4.29
N LEU A 50 -7.09 26.77 -5.54
CA LEU A 50 -6.52 28.05 -5.98
C LEU A 50 -7.48 29.23 -5.79
N ASN A 51 -8.77 28.98 -5.59
CA ASN A 51 -9.81 29.99 -5.37
C ASN A 51 -10.04 30.33 -3.88
N GLY A 52 -9.10 29.98 -2.97
CA GLY A 52 -9.12 30.44 -1.58
C GLY A 52 -9.77 29.48 -0.57
N ASN A 53 -10.35 28.36 -0.99
CA ASN A 53 -10.86 27.34 -0.09
C ASN A 53 -9.85 26.23 0.04
N PHE A 54 -8.91 26.37 1.00
CA PHE A 54 -7.94 25.32 1.30
C PHE A 54 -8.66 24.14 1.97
N ALA A 55 -8.73 23.00 1.28
CA ALA A 55 -9.04 21.75 1.94
C ALA A 55 -7.76 21.15 2.52
N ARG A 56 -7.88 20.52 3.67
CA ARG A 56 -6.79 19.75 4.28
C ARG A 56 -6.19 18.79 3.24
N THR A 57 -4.87 18.78 3.11
CA THR A 57 -4.16 17.85 2.24
C THR A 57 -3.30 16.92 3.08
N SER A 58 -3.49 15.62 2.93
CA SER A 58 -2.68 14.59 3.60
C SER A 58 -1.84 13.84 2.57
N THR A 59 -0.52 13.95 2.67
CA THR A 59 0.42 13.23 1.81
C THR A 59 1.06 12.09 2.58
N PHE A 60 0.93 10.88 2.04
CA PHE A 60 1.48 9.64 2.60
C PHE A 60 2.65 9.18 1.73
N TYR A 61 3.86 9.24 2.24
CA TYR A 61 5.05 8.71 1.58
C TYR A 61 5.25 7.26 2.03
N LEU A 62 4.86 6.33 1.17
CA LEU A 62 4.99 4.91 1.45
C LEU A 62 6.45 4.47 1.35
N SER A 63 6.79 3.47 2.13
CA SER A 63 8.11 2.87 2.21
C SER A 63 8.01 1.36 2.00
N THR A 64 9.11 0.69 1.74
CA THR A 64 9.21 -0.77 1.77
C THR A 64 9.35 -1.31 3.19
N THR A 65 9.62 -0.43 4.17
CA THR A 65 9.62 -0.74 5.60
C THR A 65 8.21 -0.60 6.18
N PRO A 66 7.89 -1.21 7.34
CA PRO A 66 6.56 -1.10 7.96
C PRO A 66 6.33 0.27 8.61
N SER A 67 6.59 1.32 7.88
CA SER A 67 6.40 2.71 8.30
C SER A 67 5.97 3.59 7.13
N VAL A 68 5.17 4.61 7.42
CA VAL A 68 4.72 5.63 6.47
C VAL A 68 5.04 7.00 7.04
N LYS A 69 5.67 7.86 6.25
CA LYS A 69 5.84 9.26 6.57
C LYS A 69 4.62 10.02 6.09
N VAL A 70 4.02 10.79 6.98
CA VAL A 70 2.79 11.55 6.69
C VAL A 70 3.08 13.02 6.84
N VAL A 71 2.64 13.82 5.87
CA VAL A 71 2.71 15.27 5.91
C VAL A 71 1.30 15.81 5.64
N ASN A 72 0.74 16.48 6.65
CA ASN A 72 -0.54 17.15 6.54
C ASN A 72 -0.33 18.64 6.36
N MET A 73 -0.92 19.21 5.30
CA MET A 73 -1.08 20.64 5.13
C MET A 73 -2.46 21.01 5.70
N ILE A 74 -2.48 21.84 6.73
CA ILE A 74 -3.68 22.21 7.47
C ILE A 74 -3.88 23.73 7.46
N ASP A 75 -5.13 24.15 7.49
CA ASP A 75 -5.52 25.56 7.50
C ASP A 75 -6.62 25.81 8.53
N ASN A 76 -6.31 26.62 9.54
CA ASN A 76 -7.23 27.00 10.60
C ASN A 76 -7.83 25.80 11.35
N GLU A 77 -6.99 24.80 11.67
CA GLU A 77 -7.39 23.62 12.44
C GLU A 77 -6.73 23.61 13.83
N SER A 78 -7.52 23.31 14.87
CA SER A 78 -7.04 23.11 16.25
C SER A 78 -6.93 21.63 16.63
N LEU A 79 -7.41 20.73 15.78
CA LEU A 79 -7.46 19.30 16.01
C LEU A 79 -7.07 18.53 14.76
N LEU A 80 -6.09 17.65 14.88
CA LEU A 80 -5.74 16.68 13.85
C LEU A 80 -6.10 15.28 14.34
N ASP A 81 -7.08 14.63 13.69
CA ASP A 81 -7.46 13.24 13.95
C ASP A 81 -6.69 12.31 13.04
N ILE A 82 -5.96 11.37 13.63
CA ILE A 82 -5.14 10.38 12.96
C ILE A 82 -5.70 8.99 13.26
N MET A 83 -6.08 8.27 12.22
CA MET A 83 -6.58 6.90 12.34
C MET A 83 -5.51 5.93 11.82
N PRO A 84 -4.74 5.27 12.70
CA PRO A 84 -3.80 4.26 12.27
C PRO A 84 -4.53 3.03 11.72
N PRO A 85 -3.93 2.30 10.75
CA PRO A 85 -4.48 1.06 10.25
C PRO A 85 -4.65 0.03 11.36
N GLU A 86 -5.68 -0.81 11.26
CA GLU A 86 -5.88 -1.93 12.18
C GLU A 86 -4.75 -2.98 12.05
N GLY A 87 -4.49 -3.73 13.13
CA GLY A 87 -3.51 -4.82 13.14
C GLY A 87 -2.09 -4.42 13.54
N ILE A 88 -1.88 -3.18 14.00
CA ILE A 88 -0.60 -2.78 14.60
C ILE A 88 -0.52 -3.41 16.00
N THR A 89 0.40 -4.37 16.16
CA THR A 89 0.66 -5.04 17.45
C THR A 89 1.68 -4.29 18.33
N THR A 90 2.12 -3.10 17.89
CA THR A 90 3.02 -2.26 18.69
C THR A 90 2.33 -1.80 19.96
N THR A 91 3.11 -1.67 21.03
CA THR A 91 2.68 -1.05 22.28
C THR A 91 2.08 0.32 21.95
N ASP A 92 1.07 0.73 22.72
CA ASP A 92 0.28 1.95 22.42
C ASP A 92 1.10 3.23 22.23
N ASP A 93 2.36 3.24 22.66
CA ASP A 93 3.22 4.42 22.62
C ASP A 93 3.99 4.60 21.31
N ASP A 94 4.16 3.53 20.51
CA ASP A 94 5.05 3.53 19.35
C ASP A 94 4.35 3.72 17.99
N VAL A 95 3.06 4.03 17.96
CA VAL A 95 2.29 4.17 16.69
C VAL A 95 2.71 5.40 15.90
N LEU A 96 2.97 6.52 16.59
CA LEU A 96 3.44 7.76 15.98
C LEU A 96 4.81 8.12 16.53
N SER A 97 5.71 8.51 15.66
CA SER A 97 7.05 8.98 16.03
C SER A 97 7.42 10.22 15.23
N ASN A 98 8.42 10.95 15.71
CA ASN A 98 8.99 12.12 15.05
C ASN A 98 7.94 13.15 14.60
N ILE A 99 7.08 13.61 15.52
CA ILE A 99 6.06 14.61 15.21
C ILE A 99 6.73 15.97 15.05
N VAL A 100 6.57 16.57 13.88
CA VAL A 100 7.10 17.89 13.51
C VAL A 100 5.93 18.81 13.18
N VAL A 101 5.92 20.00 13.78
CA VAL A 101 4.94 21.06 13.51
C VAL A 101 5.66 22.27 12.95
N ILE A 102 5.30 22.68 11.73
CA ILE A 102 5.79 23.89 11.04
C ILE A 102 4.56 24.74 10.74
N ALA A 103 4.17 25.57 11.67
CA ALA A 103 2.92 26.32 11.57
C ALA A 103 2.96 27.60 12.42
N ASP A 104 2.07 28.51 12.10
CA ASP A 104 1.80 29.70 12.92
C ASP A 104 0.30 29.75 13.29
N PRO A 105 -0.09 30.57 14.29
CA PRO A 105 -1.49 30.80 14.61
C PRO A 105 -2.25 31.30 13.38
N ALA A 106 -3.37 30.63 13.07
CA ALA A 106 -4.15 30.97 11.87
C ALA A 106 -4.72 32.39 11.91
N ILE A 107 -4.93 32.93 13.10
CA ILE A 107 -5.46 34.29 13.31
C ILE A 107 -4.48 35.38 12.88
N HIS A 108 -3.17 35.08 12.90
CA HIS A 108 -2.11 36.02 12.57
C HIS A 108 -1.54 35.86 11.17
N THR A 109 -1.99 34.84 10.44
CA THR A 109 -1.40 34.45 9.16
C THR A 109 -2.48 34.42 8.08
N SER A 110 -2.22 35.05 6.94
CA SER A 110 -3.12 34.97 5.77
C SER A 110 -3.16 33.55 5.19
N SER A 111 -4.35 33.12 4.74
CA SER A 111 -4.48 31.86 4.00
C SER A 111 -4.04 32.10 2.55
N SER A 112 -2.75 32.02 2.28
CA SER A 112 -2.19 32.17 0.94
C SER A 112 -1.19 31.07 0.61
N ILE A 113 -1.05 30.76 -0.67
CA ILE A 113 -0.09 29.77 -1.19
C ILE A 113 1.33 30.14 -0.79
N GLU A 114 1.65 31.43 -0.82
CA GLU A 114 2.98 31.95 -0.48
C GLU A 114 3.40 31.60 0.94
N VAL A 115 2.47 31.64 1.87
CA VAL A 115 2.72 31.26 3.28
C VAL A 115 3.14 29.81 3.38
N PHE A 116 2.42 28.90 2.74
CA PHE A 116 2.77 27.48 2.72
C PHE A 116 4.10 27.22 1.98
N GLN A 117 4.38 27.96 0.90
CA GLN A 117 5.67 27.88 0.21
C GLN A 117 6.83 28.34 1.10
N ASN A 118 6.63 29.37 1.93
CA ASN A 118 7.63 29.83 2.88
C ASN A 118 7.91 28.77 3.95
N TYR A 119 6.86 28.19 4.55
CA TYR A 119 7.02 27.10 5.53
C TYR A 119 7.75 25.89 4.93
N SER A 120 7.42 25.52 3.69
CA SER A 120 8.11 24.44 2.97
C SER A 120 9.60 24.70 2.78
N LYS A 121 10.00 25.94 2.55
CA LYS A 121 11.40 26.34 2.35
C LYS A 121 12.17 26.50 3.65
N GLU A 122 11.59 27.21 4.62
CA GLU A 122 12.27 27.56 5.88
C GLU A 122 12.37 26.36 6.84
N GLN A 123 11.38 25.47 6.81
CA GLN A 123 11.28 24.25 7.65
C GLN A 123 11.55 24.53 9.14
N LYS A 124 11.18 25.72 9.61
CA LYS A 124 11.38 26.11 10.99
C LYS A 124 10.33 25.44 11.88
N VAL A 125 10.80 24.56 12.74
CA VAL A 125 9.92 23.91 13.74
C VAL A 125 9.32 24.93 14.69
N SER A 126 8.02 24.92 14.79
CA SER A 126 7.27 25.84 15.66
C SER A 126 7.30 25.36 17.11
N SER A 127 7.33 26.29 18.04
CA SER A 127 7.29 26.02 19.48
C SER A 127 5.88 25.83 20.02
N PHE A 128 4.92 25.43 19.21
CA PHE A 128 3.54 25.21 19.64
C PHE A 128 3.42 24.06 20.62
N ASN A 129 2.68 24.32 21.70
CA ASN A 129 2.27 23.26 22.61
C ASN A 129 1.09 22.49 21.98
N TYR A 130 1.26 21.22 21.83
CA TYR A 130 0.18 20.29 21.47
C TYR A 130 0.11 19.16 22.47
N THR A 131 -1.07 18.59 22.63
CA THR A 131 -1.28 17.40 23.46
C THR A 131 -1.70 16.23 22.57
N VAL A 132 -1.17 15.06 22.88
CA VAL A 132 -1.54 13.82 22.21
C VAL A 132 -2.54 13.08 23.09
N SER A 133 -3.73 12.81 22.55
CA SER A 133 -4.73 11.99 23.24
C SER A 133 -5.16 10.82 22.36
N LYS A 134 -5.46 9.68 22.97
CA LYS A 134 -5.84 8.45 22.27
C LYS A 134 -7.24 8.03 22.70
N LYS A 135 -8.06 7.62 21.74
CA LYS A 135 -9.42 7.17 22.00
C LYS A 135 -9.78 6.04 21.03
N VAL A 136 -10.54 5.06 21.51
CA VAL A 136 -11.14 4.03 20.66
C VAL A 136 -12.61 4.36 20.44
N ILE A 137 -12.99 4.56 19.18
CA ILE A 137 -14.36 4.89 18.77
C ILE A 137 -14.84 3.78 17.82
N LYS A 138 -15.90 3.06 18.22
CA LYS A 138 -16.47 1.94 17.42
C LYS A 138 -15.43 0.89 16.98
N GLY A 139 -14.46 0.61 17.85
CA GLY A 139 -13.37 -0.34 17.58
C GLY A 139 -12.19 0.23 16.80
N GLN A 140 -12.29 1.43 16.24
CA GLN A 140 -11.22 2.11 15.54
C GLN A 140 -10.43 2.99 16.53
N LYS A 141 -9.09 2.88 16.49
CA LYS A 141 -8.17 3.72 17.27
C LYS A 141 -8.06 5.09 16.62
N HIS A 142 -8.22 6.14 17.42
CA HIS A 142 -8.01 7.52 17.04
C HIS A 142 -6.90 8.11 17.88
N ILE A 143 -5.99 8.83 17.26
CA ILE A 143 -4.93 9.60 17.91
C ILE A 143 -5.15 11.06 17.55
N TYR A 144 -5.43 11.87 18.56
CA TYR A 144 -5.70 13.29 18.41
C TYR A 144 -4.48 14.11 18.76
N LEU A 145 -4.05 14.95 17.83
CA LEU A 145 -3.14 16.06 18.15
C LEU A 145 -3.98 17.31 18.37
N ASN A 146 -4.07 17.73 19.62
CA ASN A 146 -4.83 18.92 20.02
C ASN A 146 -3.87 20.10 20.18
N PHE A 147 -4.07 21.14 19.40
CA PHE A 147 -3.32 22.39 19.46
C PHE A 147 -4.02 23.38 20.39
N SER A 148 -3.25 24.21 21.08
CA SER A 148 -3.80 25.23 22.02
C SER A 148 -4.67 26.28 21.31
N GLU A 149 -4.42 26.49 20.03
CA GLU A 149 -5.15 27.39 19.14
C GLU A 149 -5.18 26.87 17.70
N PRO A 150 -6.08 27.36 16.85
CA PRO A 150 -6.09 26.99 15.45
C PRO A 150 -4.79 27.39 14.75
N ILE A 151 -4.15 26.45 14.05
CA ILE A 151 -2.88 26.65 13.37
C ILE A 151 -3.03 26.54 11.85
N ARG A 152 -2.08 27.14 11.15
CA ARG A 152 -1.91 27.07 9.68
C ARG A 152 -0.49 26.69 9.36
N GLY A 153 -0.32 25.64 8.57
CA GLY A 153 1.01 25.14 8.19
C GLY A 153 1.04 23.65 7.94
N TYR A 154 2.12 23.03 8.38
CA TYR A 154 2.35 21.59 8.20
C TYR A 154 2.48 20.87 9.54
N VAL A 155 1.87 19.68 9.58
CA VAL A 155 2.09 18.70 10.65
C VAL A 155 2.56 17.41 10.03
N ALA A 156 3.79 16.99 10.35
CA ALA A 156 4.39 15.78 9.85
C ALA A 156 4.67 14.79 10.97
N TYR A 157 4.57 13.49 10.67
CA TYR A 157 4.89 12.40 11.60
C TYR A 157 5.20 11.12 10.83
N THR A 158 5.88 10.21 11.49
CA THR A 158 6.05 8.84 11.01
C THR A 158 5.07 7.92 11.73
N MET A 159 4.33 7.13 10.97
CA MET A 159 3.33 6.21 11.48
C MET A 159 3.74 4.77 11.19
N ALA A 160 3.67 3.89 12.19
CA ALA A 160 3.84 2.46 11.98
C ALA A 160 2.66 1.89 11.16
N VAL A 161 2.93 0.96 10.26
CA VAL A 161 1.92 0.26 9.46
C VAL A 161 2.18 -1.24 9.48
N PRO A 162 1.14 -2.11 9.42
CA PRO A 162 1.32 -3.55 9.60
C PRO A 162 2.14 -4.22 8.49
N THR A 163 2.01 -3.72 7.26
CA THR A 163 2.71 -4.27 6.08
C THR A 163 3.05 -3.16 5.10
N SER A 164 4.27 -3.20 4.58
CA SER A 164 4.80 -2.16 3.69
C SER A 164 4.11 -2.10 2.32
N GLN A 165 3.49 -3.19 1.83
CA GLN A 165 2.91 -3.25 0.49
C GLN A 165 1.38 -3.08 0.43
N ASN A 166 0.71 -3.01 1.57
CA ASN A 166 -0.73 -2.79 1.68
C ASN A 166 -0.98 -1.59 2.59
N PHE A 167 -1.32 -0.47 2.00
CA PHE A 167 -1.64 0.74 2.74
C PHE A 167 -3.14 0.94 2.80
N LEU A 168 -3.66 1.22 3.99
CA LEU A 168 -5.06 1.57 4.25
C LEU A 168 -5.13 2.93 4.92
N HIS A 169 -5.99 3.80 4.43
CA HIS A 169 -6.27 5.10 5.03
C HIS A 169 -7.78 5.38 5.04
N ILE A 170 -8.27 5.85 6.18
CA ILE A 170 -9.65 6.30 6.37
C ILE A 170 -9.62 7.81 6.58
N SER A 171 -10.41 8.56 5.79
CA SER A 171 -10.59 9.99 5.94
C SER A 171 -12.01 10.29 6.44
N GLU A 172 -12.14 10.99 7.58
CA GLU A 172 -13.44 11.41 8.12
C GLU A 172 -13.82 12.85 7.74
N ALA A 173 -12.86 13.69 7.48
CA ALA A 173 -13.07 15.09 7.08
C ALA A 173 -12.85 15.26 5.57
N PRO A 174 -13.51 16.24 4.95
CA PRO A 174 -13.23 16.61 3.56
C PRO A 174 -11.74 16.91 3.38
N SER A 175 -11.07 16.14 2.54
CA SER A 175 -9.62 16.26 2.35
C SER A 175 -9.18 15.82 0.96
N VAL A 176 -8.02 16.33 0.56
CA VAL A 176 -7.25 15.79 -0.55
C VAL A 176 -6.25 14.78 0.02
N VAL A 177 -6.19 13.61 -0.56
CA VAL A 177 -5.24 12.57 -0.16
C VAL A 177 -4.29 12.29 -1.31
N ARG A 178 -3.01 12.41 -1.05
CA ARG A 178 -1.93 12.05 -1.96
C ARG A 178 -1.12 10.89 -1.38
N VAL A 179 -0.93 9.85 -2.16
CA VAL A 179 -0.09 8.71 -1.80
C VAL A 179 1.08 8.64 -2.76
N VAL A 180 2.30 8.72 -2.23
CA VAL A 180 3.55 8.65 -2.99
C VAL A 180 4.15 7.27 -2.79
N LEU A 181 4.28 6.49 -3.86
CA LEU A 181 4.87 5.15 -3.83
C LEU A 181 6.40 5.24 -3.72
N PRO A 182 7.07 4.20 -3.18
CA PRO A 182 8.52 4.12 -3.22
C PRO A 182 9.04 4.15 -4.67
N LYS A 183 10.27 4.60 -4.87
CA LYS A 183 10.91 4.55 -6.18
C LYS A 183 10.91 3.11 -6.73
N ASP A 184 10.76 2.96 -8.04
CA ASP A 184 10.71 1.68 -8.76
C ASP A 184 9.53 0.78 -8.32
N HIS A 185 8.47 1.38 -7.77
CA HIS A 185 7.22 0.70 -7.44
C HIS A 185 6.04 1.32 -8.17
N THR A 186 5.07 0.47 -8.47
CA THR A 186 3.84 0.83 -9.19
C THR A 186 2.62 0.13 -8.61
N THR A 187 1.46 0.50 -9.11
CA THR A 187 0.16 -0.13 -8.82
C THR A 187 -0.67 -0.25 -10.11
N GLY A 188 -1.83 -0.90 -10.04
CA GLY A 188 -2.78 -1.00 -11.17
C GLY A 188 -2.87 -2.36 -11.83
N ASN A 189 -1.98 -3.32 -11.50
CA ASN A 189 -2.12 -4.69 -11.96
C ASN A 189 -3.12 -5.45 -11.08
N PRO A 190 -4.20 -6.02 -11.66
CA PRO A 190 -5.23 -6.72 -10.88
C PRO A 190 -4.74 -7.91 -10.05
N LEU A 191 -3.66 -8.56 -10.48
CA LEU A 191 -3.08 -9.74 -9.82
C LEU A 191 -2.04 -9.37 -8.76
N LEU A 192 -1.26 -8.31 -8.99
CA LEU A 192 -0.14 -7.94 -8.14
C LEU A 192 -0.52 -6.86 -7.13
N GLY A 193 -1.23 -5.83 -7.56
CA GLY A 193 -1.63 -4.74 -6.68
C GLY A 193 -2.38 -3.63 -7.39
N ARG A 194 -3.43 -3.12 -6.73
CA ARG A 194 -4.28 -2.05 -7.24
C ARG A 194 -4.64 -1.08 -6.13
N ALA A 195 -4.80 0.19 -6.48
CA ALA A 195 -5.42 1.18 -5.62
C ALA A 195 -6.96 1.08 -5.68
N ARG A 196 -7.64 1.28 -4.55
CA ARG A 196 -9.11 1.31 -4.47
C ARG A 196 -9.55 2.38 -3.47
N PRO A 197 -10.50 3.27 -3.82
CA PRO A 197 -11.05 3.45 -5.17
C PRO A 197 -9.95 3.84 -6.15
N ASP A 198 -10.22 3.81 -7.44
CA ASP A 198 -9.28 4.29 -8.44
C ASP A 198 -8.93 5.76 -8.16
N PRO A 199 -7.64 6.15 -8.19
CA PRO A 199 -7.24 7.53 -8.01
C PRO A 199 -7.79 8.41 -9.14
N GLU A 200 -8.08 9.66 -8.81
CA GLU A 200 -8.58 10.64 -9.78
C GLU A 200 -7.46 11.21 -10.63
N ASP A 201 -6.23 11.21 -10.08
CA ASP A 201 -5.04 11.65 -10.79
C ASP A 201 -3.84 10.75 -10.48
N ILE A 202 -3.00 10.50 -11.48
CA ILE A 202 -1.77 9.70 -11.38
C ILE A 202 -0.67 10.42 -12.14
N TYR A 203 0.45 10.71 -11.47
CA TYR A 203 1.61 11.31 -12.11
C TYR A 203 2.92 10.85 -11.46
N TYR A 204 4.05 11.11 -12.13
CA TYR A 204 5.38 10.86 -11.59
C TYR A 204 6.02 12.18 -11.15
N ASP A 205 6.63 12.17 -9.97
CA ASP A 205 7.40 13.31 -9.48
C ASP A 205 8.81 13.36 -10.09
N ASP A 206 9.57 14.44 -9.78
CA ASP A 206 10.95 14.65 -10.25
C ASP A 206 11.92 13.56 -9.74
N LYS A 207 11.54 12.81 -8.69
CA LYS A 207 12.31 11.67 -8.16
C LYS A 207 11.94 10.34 -8.82
N GLY A 208 11.03 10.37 -9.81
CA GLY A 208 10.52 9.20 -10.52
C GLY A 208 9.60 8.30 -9.69
N ARG A 209 8.95 8.85 -8.66
CA ARG A 209 7.99 8.13 -7.82
C ARG A 209 6.57 8.36 -8.33
N MET A 210 5.76 7.30 -8.36
CA MET A 210 4.34 7.40 -8.73
C MET A 210 3.55 8.04 -7.61
N ASN A 211 2.79 9.07 -7.94
CA ASN A 211 1.86 9.76 -7.06
C ASN A 211 0.42 9.42 -7.46
N LEU A 212 -0.38 9.07 -6.47
CA LEU A 212 -1.80 8.75 -6.60
C LEU A 212 -2.59 9.80 -5.82
N VAL A 213 -3.60 10.42 -6.42
CA VAL A 213 -4.34 11.51 -5.80
C VAL A 213 -5.83 11.23 -5.80
N TRP A 214 -6.46 11.50 -4.66
CA TRP A 214 -7.91 11.50 -4.47
C TRP A 214 -8.36 12.85 -3.94
N TYR A 215 -9.35 13.42 -4.59
CA TYR A 215 -9.95 14.68 -4.18
C TYR A 215 -11.26 14.43 -3.42
N ASN A 216 -11.63 15.36 -2.54
CA ASN A 216 -12.92 15.34 -1.82
C ASN A 216 -13.20 14.04 -1.05
N MET A 217 -12.18 13.49 -0.40
CA MET A 217 -12.35 12.35 0.50
C MET A 217 -13.11 12.77 1.76
N GLY A 218 -13.97 11.90 2.29
CA GLY A 218 -14.62 12.10 3.60
C GLY A 218 -15.91 12.91 3.61
N THR A 219 -16.53 13.21 2.48
CA THR A 219 -17.67 14.15 2.39
C THR A 219 -19.02 13.63 2.89
N GLU A 220 -19.21 12.33 3.20
CA GLU A 220 -20.49 11.79 3.68
C GLU A 220 -20.42 10.81 4.86
N LYS A 221 -21.52 10.79 5.64
CA LYS A 221 -21.75 9.88 6.78
C LYS A 221 -22.11 8.46 6.29
N SER A 222 -21.14 7.65 5.96
CA SER A 222 -21.35 6.24 5.59
C SER A 222 -20.84 5.29 6.68
N SER A 223 -21.54 4.16 6.86
CA SER A 223 -21.12 3.11 7.81
C SER A 223 -19.85 2.40 7.33
N VAL A 224 -18.82 2.32 8.17
CA VAL A 224 -17.55 1.65 7.88
C VAL A 224 -17.75 0.17 7.50
N VAL A 225 -18.74 -0.50 8.06
CA VAL A 225 -19.05 -1.92 7.77
C VAL A 225 -19.47 -2.13 6.31
N GLY A 226 -20.30 -1.25 5.76
CA GLY A 226 -20.71 -1.33 4.34
C GLY A 226 -19.56 -1.09 3.35
N MET A 227 -18.50 -0.41 3.78
CA MET A 227 -17.31 -0.13 2.96
C MET A 227 -16.40 -1.35 2.83
N PHE A 228 -16.20 -2.12 3.90
CA PHE A 228 -15.44 -3.36 3.83
C PHE A 228 -16.11 -4.39 2.91
N GLU A 229 -17.44 -4.51 2.98
CA GLU A 229 -18.18 -5.38 2.05
C GLU A 229 -18.03 -4.95 0.58
N ALA A 230 -18.00 -3.65 0.29
CA ALA A 230 -17.82 -3.12 -1.06
C ALA A 230 -16.41 -3.37 -1.63
N LEU A 231 -15.38 -3.39 -0.79
CA LEU A 231 -14.00 -3.69 -1.22
C LEU A 231 -13.81 -5.15 -1.64
N PHE A 232 -14.58 -6.07 -1.06
CA PHE A 232 -14.46 -7.52 -1.33
C PHE A 232 -15.42 -8.00 -2.42
N LYS A 233 -16.49 -7.25 -2.72
CA LYS A 233 -17.40 -7.57 -3.84
C LYS A 233 -16.82 -7.00 -5.14
N THR A 234 -16.31 -7.88 -5.98
CA THR A 234 -15.80 -7.60 -7.31
C THR A 234 -16.80 -6.84 -8.19
N GLY A 235 -16.44 -5.67 -8.67
CA GLY A 235 -17.03 -5.07 -9.87
C GLY A 235 -18.08 -3.96 -9.70
N ILE A 236 -18.39 -3.50 -8.50
CA ILE A 236 -19.34 -2.38 -8.31
C ILE A 236 -18.52 -1.09 -8.16
N GLN A 237 -18.72 -0.15 -9.08
CA GLN A 237 -18.25 1.23 -8.91
C GLN A 237 -19.02 1.82 -7.72
N THR A 238 -18.31 2.08 -6.61
CA THR A 238 -18.90 2.82 -5.49
C THR A 238 -19.21 4.23 -5.91
N PRO A 239 -20.41 4.75 -5.63
CA PRO A 239 -20.74 6.12 -5.94
C PRO A 239 -19.75 7.08 -5.25
N PRO A 240 -19.41 8.22 -5.86
CA PRO A 240 -18.41 9.18 -5.36
C PRO A 240 -18.67 9.69 -3.93
N SER A 241 -19.91 9.64 -3.47
CA SER A 241 -20.36 10.08 -2.15
C SER A 241 -19.95 9.19 -0.97
N THR A 242 -19.35 8.02 -1.21
CA THR A 242 -18.97 7.04 -0.16
C THR A 242 -17.47 6.83 -0.02
N ARG A 243 -16.66 7.72 -0.58
CA ARG A 243 -15.19 7.59 -0.60
C ARG A 243 -14.58 8.00 0.73
N LYS A 244 -14.54 7.08 1.70
CA LYS A 244 -13.85 7.30 2.99
C LYS A 244 -12.60 6.47 3.16
N LEU A 245 -12.53 5.32 2.49
CA LEU A 245 -11.43 4.37 2.62
C LEU A 245 -10.62 4.30 1.34
N ILE A 246 -9.32 4.49 1.47
CA ILE A 246 -8.33 4.26 0.42
C ILE A 246 -7.53 3.02 0.79
N ALA A 247 -7.44 2.09 -0.14
CA ALA A 247 -6.60 0.92 -0.06
C ALA A 247 -5.60 0.95 -1.23
N VAL A 248 -4.30 0.95 -0.95
CA VAL A 248 -3.26 0.93 -1.98
C VAL A 248 -2.41 -0.31 -1.80
N LYS A 249 -2.43 -1.19 -2.79
CA LYS A 249 -1.49 -2.29 -2.91
C LYS A 249 -0.53 -2.00 -4.04
N PHE A 250 0.76 -1.98 -3.75
CA PHE A 250 1.82 -1.66 -4.70
C PHE A 250 2.84 -2.79 -4.80
N TYR A 251 3.64 -2.78 -5.85
CA TYR A 251 4.63 -3.83 -6.14
C TYR A 251 5.78 -3.23 -6.96
N LYS A 252 6.93 -3.91 -7.00
CA LYS A 252 8.08 -3.51 -7.84
C LYS A 252 7.71 -3.53 -9.31
N ASP A 253 8.14 -2.54 -10.08
CA ASP A 253 7.92 -2.44 -11.54
C ASP A 253 8.36 -3.69 -12.30
N SER A 254 9.41 -4.37 -11.82
CA SER A 254 9.93 -5.62 -12.40
C SER A 254 9.09 -6.87 -12.09
N ALA A 255 8.18 -6.81 -11.12
CA ALA A 255 7.42 -7.98 -10.67
C ALA A 255 6.57 -8.65 -11.77
N PRO A 256 5.90 -7.93 -12.69
CA PRO A 256 5.18 -8.56 -13.79
C PRO A 256 6.09 -9.37 -14.72
N ALA A 257 7.31 -8.88 -15.01
CA ALA A 257 8.27 -9.58 -15.84
C ALA A 257 8.76 -10.87 -15.17
N HIS A 258 9.06 -10.82 -13.87
CA HIS A 258 9.45 -12.00 -13.10
C HIS A 258 8.33 -13.04 -13.03
N LEU A 259 7.08 -12.59 -12.85
CA LEU A 259 5.91 -13.47 -12.86
C LEU A 259 5.75 -14.17 -14.21
N LEU A 260 5.93 -13.44 -15.32
CA LEU A 260 5.86 -13.98 -16.66
C LEU A 260 6.94 -15.04 -16.88
N VAL A 261 8.19 -14.77 -16.53
CA VAL A 261 9.31 -15.72 -16.65
C VAL A 261 9.03 -16.97 -15.82
N ALA A 262 8.61 -16.83 -14.57
CA ALA A 262 8.23 -17.97 -13.73
C ALA A 262 7.08 -18.77 -14.34
N GLY A 263 6.08 -18.11 -14.90
CA GLY A 263 4.96 -18.74 -15.60
C GLY A 263 5.40 -19.57 -16.82
N VAL A 264 6.31 -19.02 -17.63
CA VAL A 264 6.86 -19.74 -18.80
C VAL A 264 7.64 -20.98 -18.37
N ILE A 265 8.45 -20.88 -17.31
CA ILE A 265 9.20 -22.03 -16.77
C ILE A 265 8.24 -23.11 -16.27
N LEU A 266 7.25 -22.74 -15.46
CA LEU A 266 6.25 -23.68 -14.94
C LEU A 266 5.44 -24.36 -16.05
N PHE A 267 5.03 -23.59 -17.05
CA PHE A 267 4.31 -24.11 -18.21
C PHE A 267 5.16 -25.09 -19.02
N SER A 268 6.42 -24.78 -19.25
CA SER A 268 7.38 -25.66 -19.94
C SER A 268 7.56 -26.98 -19.20
N LEU A 269 7.71 -26.93 -17.88
CA LEU A 269 7.80 -28.12 -17.03
C LEU A 269 6.52 -28.96 -17.08
N ALA A 270 5.37 -28.33 -17.06
CA ALA A 270 4.08 -29.02 -17.20
C ALA A 270 3.98 -29.76 -18.55
N LEU A 271 4.41 -29.12 -19.65
CA LEU A 271 4.42 -29.76 -20.97
C LEU A 271 5.33 -30.97 -20.99
N VAL A 272 6.52 -30.94 -20.40
CA VAL A 272 7.42 -32.09 -20.29
C VAL A 272 6.77 -33.25 -19.55
N VAL A 273 6.11 -32.97 -18.42
CA VAL A 273 5.41 -34.00 -17.64
C VAL A 273 4.26 -34.63 -18.42
N ILE A 274 3.48 -33.79 -19.10
CA ILE A 274 2.37 -34.22 -19.96
C ILE A 274 2.89 -35.12 -21.11
N ALA A 275 3.96 -34.70 -21.79
CA ALA A 275 4.57 -35.47 -22.86
C ALA A 275 5.08 -36.85 -22.38
N ASP A 276 5.76 -36.90 -21.22
CA ASP A 276 6.21 -38.16 -20.60
C ASP A 276 5.01 -39.05 -20.21
N TYR A 277 3.95 -38.48 -19.70
CA TYR A 277 2.70 -39.19 -19.39
C TYR A 277 2.12 -39.84 -20.65
N PHE A 278 1.96 -39.10 -21.76
CA PHE A 278 1.42 -39.65 -23.00
C PHE A 278 2.34 -40.71 -23.59
N LYS A 279 3.65 -40.53 -23.53
CA LYS A 279 4.64 -41.55 -23.97
C LYS A 279 4.50 -42.83 -23.17
N LYS A 280 4.35 -42.76 -21.86
CA LYS A 280 4.13 -43.94 -21.00
C LYS A 280 2.81 -44.63 -21.28
N ARG A 281 1.74 -43.84 -21.41
CA ARG A 281 0.41 -44.35 -21.76
C ARG A 281 0.41 -45.07 -23.08
N GLY A 282 1.10 -44.56 -24.11
CA GLY A 282 1.26 -45.23 -25.41
C GLY A 282 2.02 -46.57 -25.31
N LYS A 283 3.07 -46.64 -24.45
CA LYS A 283 3.77 -47.92 -24.22
C LYS A 283 2.87 -48.94 -23.48
N LEU A 284 2.12 -48.53 -22.49
CA LEU A 284 1.19 -49.42 -21.79
C LEU A 284 0.09 -49.96 -22.72
N ARG A 285 -0.42 -49.13 -23.62
CA ARG A 285 -1.41 -49.56 -24.61
C ARG A 285 -0.86 -50.60 -25.55
N LYS A 286 0.36 -50.44 -26.06
CA LYS A 286 1.04 -51.45 -26.93
C LYS A 286 1.25 -52.76 -26.19
N LEU A 287 1.73 -52.72 -24.94
CA LEU A 287 1.90 -53.91 -24.11
C LEU A 287 0.57 -54.65 -23.88
N ARG A 288 -0.51 -53.93 -23.67
CA ARG A 288 -1.84 -54.50 -23.51
C ARG A 288 -2.29 -55.19 -24.82
N GLU A 289 -2.11 -54.56 -25.97
CA GLU A 289 -2.43 -55.11 -27.28
C GLU A 289 -1.61 -56.38 -27.56
N GLU A 290 -0.31 -56.43 -27.20
CA GLU A 290 0.55 -57.61 -27.30
C GLU A 290 0.09 -58.78 -26.43
N ILE A 291 -0.31 -58.50 -25.18
CA ILE A 291 -0.85 -59.51 -24.26
C ILE A 291 -2.18 -60.07 -24.77
N GLU A 292 -3.07 -59.22 -25.27
CA GLU A 292 -4.36 -59.64 -25.81
C GLU A 292 -4.18 -60.48 -27.13
N ALA A 293 -3.21 -60.15 -27.97
CA ALA A 293 -2.86 -60.92 -29.14
C ALA A 293 -2.25 -62.29 -28.80
N GLY A 294 -1.34 -62.33 -27.81
CA GLY A 294 -0.75 -63.59 -27.31
C GLY A 294 -1.77 -64.53 -26.64
N ALA A 295 -2.77 -63.97 -25.95
CA ALA A 295 -3.86 -64.75 -25.34
C ALA A 295 -4.80 -65.36 -26.38
N LYS A 296 -5.07 -64.70 -27.51
CA LYS A 296 -5.88 -65.21 -28.63
C LYS A 296 -5.17 -66.31 -29.44
N GLY A 297 -3.82 -66.38 -29.43
CA GLY A 297 -3.05 -67.39 -30.15
C GLY A 297 -2.97 -68.75 -29.48
N LYS A 298 -3.34 -68.90 -28.21
CA LYS A 298 -3.43 -70.17 -27.48
C LYS A 298 -4.87 -70.69 -27.49
N LYS A 299 -5.35 -71.20 -28.65
CA LYS A 299 -6.53 -72.07 -28.62
C LYS A 299 -6.15 -73.39 -27.92
N PRO A 300 -6.90 -73.92 -26.99
CA PRO A 300 -6.70 -75.23 -26.43
C PRO A 300 -6.92 -76.26 -27.61
N GLN A 301 -5.90 -77.00 -27.90
CA GLN A 301 -6.07 -78.20 -28.67
C GLN A 301 -6.80 -79.20 -27.76
N ALA A 302 -8.03 -79.51 -28.13
CA ALA A 302 -8.83 -80.56 -27.52
C ALA A 302 -8.43 -81.94 -28.18
#